data_e1998d7cc2bace567acb7bcd5f3f9773
#
_entry.id   e1998d7cc2bace567acb7bcd5f3f9773
#
_cell.length_a   1.000
_cell.length_b   1.000
_cell.length_c   1.000
_cell.angle_alpha   90.00
_cell.angle_beta   90.00
_cell.angle_gamma   90.00
#
_symmetry.space_group_name_H-M   'P 1'
#
loop_
_entity.id
_entity.type
_entity.pdbx_description
1 polymer ?
#
loop_
_entity_poly.entity_id
_entity_poly.type
_entity_poly.pdbx_seq_one_letter_code
_entity_poly.pdbx_strand_id
1 'polypeptide(L)'
;MARNKRDIDAQVKRDAIVGHALELFRAHGFDATSMLMISRAAGIAPNTIYWYFEGKDEVLLAVADHLVAQGVSDYLARPFRSNLQRLTWLMARFSEHEAVVHAIHARVDASTAVREWHDRYHVMLEAHVIEALTQSGHSPERAQLMATVGTFVVEGLLSHPHSSAQRKALLAWLAGP
;
A
#
# COMPACT_ATOMS: atom_id res chain seq x y z
N MET A 1 -9.47 26.29 -9.65
CA MET A 1 -9.37 27.20 -8.48
C MET A 1 -7.94 27.22 -7.98
N ALA A 2 -7.31 28.40 -7.80
CA ALA A 2 -5.96 28.51 -7.24
C ALA A 2 -5.99 28.09 -5.75
N ARG A 3 -5.15 27.12 -5.36
CA ARG A 3 -4.99 26.73 -3.95
C ARG A 3 -4.44 27.90 -3.15
N ASN A 4 -5.06 28.20 -2.00
CA ASN A 4 -4.60 29.26 -1.11
C ASN A 4 -3.22 28.87 -0.53
N LYS A 5 -2.32 29.84 -0.30
CA LYS A 5 -0.99 29.61 0.26
C LYS A 5 -1.02 28.85 1.60
N ARG A 6 -2.04 29.12 2.45
CA ARG A 6 -2.25 28.38 3.72
C ARG A 6 -2.54 26.91 3.51
N ASP A 7 -3.31 26.56 2.48
CA ASP A 7 -3.67 25.16 2.19
C ASP A 7 -2.46 24.39 1.66
N ILE A 8 -1.59 25.07 0.88
CA ILE A 8 -0.33 24.52 0.40
C ILE A 8 0.61 24.24 1.58
N ASP A 9 0.78 25.21 2.49
CA ASP A 9 1.63 25.06 3.67
C ASP A 9 1.13 23.93 4.60
N ALA A 10 -0.19 23.78 4.75
CA ALA A 10 -0.80 22.71 5.54
C ALA A 10 -0.55 21.33 4.90
N GLN A 11 -0.69 21.21 3.57
CA GLN A 11 -0.44 19.95 2.85
C GLN A 11 1.05 19.56 2.94
N VAL A 12 1.97 20.50 2.74
CA VAL A 12 3.42 20.25 2.87
C VAL A 12 3.77 19.72 4.27
N LYS A 13 3.16 20.29 5.32
CA LYS A 13 3.36 19.81 6.68
C LYS A 13 2.75 18.41 6.90
N ARG A 14 1.55 18.16 6.36
CA ARG A 14 0.92 16.85 6.43
C ARG A 14 1.78 15.77 5.75
N ASP A 15 2.31 16.07 4.57
CA ASP A 15 3.18 15.16 3.82
C ASP A 15 4.51 14.90 4.56
N ALA A 16 5.08 15.92 5.23
CA ALA A 16 6.26 15.74 6.07
C ALA A 16 5.98 14.81 7.27
N ILE A 17 4.83 14.98 7.95
CA ILE A 17 4.40 14.07 9.03
C ILE A 17 4.28 12.64 8.52
N VAL A 18 3.66 12.43 7.35
CA VAL A 18 3.52 11.11 6.71
C VAL A 18 4.88 10.47 6.42
N GLY A 19 5.84 11.25 5.89
CA GLY A 19 7.21 10.76 5.64
C GLY A 19 7.91 10.31 6.92
N HIS A 20 7.85 11.10 8.00
CA HIS A 20 8.42 10.72 9.29
C HIS A 20 7.70 9.51 9.92
N ALA A 21 6.39 9.41 9.78
CA ALA A 21 5.62 8.26 10.25
C ALA A 21 6.02 6.98 9.51
N LEU A 22 6.18 7.03 8.19
CA LEU A 22 6.64 5.90 7.38
C LEU A 22 8.00 5.38 7.89
N GLU A 23 8.98 6.26 8.11
CA GLU A 23 10.29 5.86 8.63
C GLU A 23 10.20 5.24 10.03
N LEU A 24 9.37 5.78 10.91
CA LEU A 24 9.15 5.21 12.24
C LEU A 24 8.43 3.85 12.19
N PHE A 25 7.43 3.69 11.33
CA PHE A 25 6.76 2.41 11.15
C PHE A 25 7.69 1.34 10.58
N ARG A 26 8.60 1.71 9.67
CA ARG A 26 9.63 0.79 9.14
C ARG A 26 10.64 0.40 10.20
N ALA A 27 11.09 1.34 11.04
CA ALA A 27 12.13 1.10 12.04
C ALA A 27 11.63 0.38 13.30
N HIS A 28 10.41 0.66 13.74
CA HIS A 28 9.90 0.22 15.04
C HIS A 28 8.59 -0.59 14.95
N GLY A 29 7.95 -0.62 13.79
CA GLY A 29 6.59 -1.14 13.64
C GLY A 29 5.52 -0.14 14.08
N PHE A 30 4.28 -0.43 13.70
CA PHE A 30 3.12 0.41 14.01
C PHE A 30 2.86 0.49 15.51
N ASP A 31 2.84 -0.65 16.22
CA ASP A 31 2.43 -0.71 17.63
C ASP A 31 3.39 0.05 18.55
N ALA A 32 4.69 -0.06 18.34
CA ALA A 32 5.72 0.62 19.12
C ALA A 32 5.88 2.11 18.76
N THR A 33 5.27 2.58 17.65
CA THR A 33 5.29 3.98 17.25
C THR A 33 4.11 4.73 17.88
N SER A 34 4.38 5.86 18.55
CA SER A 34 3.35 6.73 19.14
C SER A 34 3.19 8.05 18.37
N MET A 35 2.02 8.70 18.51
CA MET A 35 1.78 10.05 17.97
C MET A 35 2.82 11.07 18.49
N LEU A 36 3.29 10.89 19.73
CA LEU A 36 4.36 11.72 20.32
C LEU A 36 5.70 11.51 19.58
N MET A 37 6.05 10.29 19.22
CA MET A 37 7.28 10.01 18.45
C MET A 37 7.19 10.65 17.07
N ILE A 38 6.04 10.51 16.40
CA ILE A 38 5.82 11.09 15.08
C ILE A 38 5.91 12.63 15.15
N SER A 39 5.25 13.28 16.12
CA SER A 39 5.29 14.73 16.27
C SER A 39 6.72 15.25 16.52
N ARG A 40 7.51 14.56 17.35
CA ARG A 40 8.91 14.88 17.61
C ARG A 40 9.77 14.75 16.36
N ALA A 41 9.61 13.67 15.61
CA ALA A 41 10.33 13.44 14.36
C ALA A 41 10.00 14.51 13.31
N ALA A 42 8.74 14.94 13.24
CA ALA A 42 8.26 15.99 12.35
C ALA A 42 8.61 17.44 12.84
N GLY A 43 9.24 17.58 14.01
CA GLY A 43 9.60 18.89 14.56
C GLY A 43 8.41 19.78 14.95
N ILE A 44 7.25 19.17 15.30
CA ILE A 44 6.04 19.89 15.68
C ILE A 44 5.67 19.63 17.15
N ALA A 45 4.92 20.55 17.75
CA ALA A 45 4.42 20.35 19.10
C ALA A 45 3.45 19.14 19.15
N PRO A 46 3.43 18.34 20.26
CA PRO A 46 2.61 17.14 20.36
C PRO A 46 1.12 17.35 20.08
N ASN A 47 0.57 18.49 20.48
CA ASN A 47 -0.84 18.79 20.21
C ASN A 47 -1.11 19.23 18.76
N THR A 48 -0.08 19.69 18.06
CA THR A 48 -0.21 20.14 16.66
C THR A 48 -0.50 18.99 15.70
N ILE A 49 -0.03 17.77 16.00
CA ILE A 49 -0.26 16.61 15.14
C ILE A 49 -1.76 16.29 15.01
N TYR A 50 -2.54 16.53 16.07
CA TYR A 50 -3.98 16.28 16.10
C TYR A 50 -4.81 17.28 15.27
N TRP A 51 -4.18 18.33 14.74
CA TRP A 51 -4.81 19.20 13.72
C TRP A 51 -4.75 18.59 12.32
N TYR A 52 -3.86 17.60 12.11
CA TYR A 52 -3.65 16.94 10.82
C TYR A 52 -4.22 15.52 10.80
N PHE A 53 -4.26 14.84 11.95
CA PHE A 53 -4.66 13.44 12.08
C PHE A 53 -5.37 13.23 13.42
N GLU A 54 -6.57 12.66 13.39
CA GLU A 54 -7.34 12.35 14.59
C GLU A 54 -6.68 11.27 15.46
N GLY A 55 -5.88 10.39 14.84
CA GLY A 55 -5.20 9.32 15.55
C GLY A 55 -4.20 8.56 14.69
N LYS A 56 -3.58 7.55 15.29
CA LYS A 56 -2.51 6.79 14.64
C LYS A 56 -3.01 5.97 13.44
N ASP A 57 -4.26 5.53 13.43
CA ASP A 57 -4.85 4.82 12.30
C ASP A 57 -4.97 5.74 11.08
N GLU A 58 -5.36 7.01 11.27
CA GLU A 58 -5.42 7.97 10.17
C GLU A 58 -4.01 8.27 9.62
N VAL A 59 -2.99 8.34 10.48
CA VAL A 59 -1.59 8.44 10.03
C VAL A 59 -1.19 7.20 9.23
N LEU A 60 -1.56 5.99 9.68
CA LEU A 60 -1.29 4.74 8.96
C LEU A 60 -1.93 4.74 7.57
N LEU A 61 -3.19 5.17 7.47
CA LEU A 61 -3.89 5.27 6.19
C LEU A 61 -3.27 6.31 5.26
N ALA A 62 -2.84 7.45 5.79
CA ALA A 62 -2.13 8.45 4.99
C ALA A 62 -0.76 7.95 4.50
N VAL A 63 -0.05 7.16 5.30
CA VAL A 63 1.18 6.47 4.87
C VAL A 63 0.86 5.45 3.79
N ALA A 64 -0.20 4.66 3.93
CA ALA A 64 -0.61 3.68 2.93
C ALA A 64 -0.99 4.36 1.60
N ASP A 65 -1.78 5.46 1.63
CA ASP A 65 -2.11 6.25 0.44
C ASP A 65 -0.87 6.81 -0.25
N HIS A 66 0.10 7.31 0.52
CA HIS A 66 1.37 7.80 -0.01
C HIS A 66 2.13 6.68 -0.74
N LEU A 67 2.22 5.49 -0.15
CA LEU A 67 2.91 4.33 -0.74
C LEU A 67 2.19 3.82 -1.99
N VAL A 68 0.85 3.80 -1.99
CA VAL A 68 0.05 3.43 -3.16
C VAL A 68 0.29 4.43 -4.30
N ALA A 69 0.21 5.74 -4.02
CA ALA A 69 0.43 6.77 -5.04
C ALA A 69 1.85 6.70 -5.63
N GLN A 70 2.87 6.48 -4.79
CA GLN A 70 4.25 6.30 -5.22
C GLN A 70 4.39 5.01 -6.04
N GLY A 71 3.82 3.90 -5.57
CA GLY A 71 3.85 2.62 -6.27
C GLY A 71 3.20 2.68 -7.66
N VAL A 72 2.05 3.35 -7.78
CA VAL A 72 1.37 3.57 -9.06
C VAL A 72 2.25 4.42 -10.00
N SER A 73 2.82 5.51 -9.51
CA SER A 73 3.73 6.36 -10.30
C SER A 73 4.93 5.57 -10.82
N ASP A 74 5.59 4.81 -9.95
CA ASP A 74 6.75 3.98 -10.30
C ASP A 74 6.38 2.86 -11.28
N TYR A 75 5.19 2.26 -11.12
CA TYR A 75 4.67 1.23 -12.03
C TYR A 75 4.45 1.77 -13.44
N LEU A 76 3.81 2.94 -13.56
CA LEU A 76 3.53 3.57 -14.85
C LEU A 76 4.78 4.07 -15.57
N ALA A 77 5.80 4.48 -14.81
CA ALA A 77 7.08 4.92 -15.38
C ALA A 77 7.98 3.75 -15.85
N ARG A 78 7.64 2.50 -15.50
CA ARG A 78 8.52 1.36 -15.75
C ARG A 78 8.09 0.55 -16.98
N PRO A 79 8.97 0.32 -17.95
CA PRO A 79 8.71 -0.58 -19.07
C PRO A 79 8.86 -2.04 -18.62
N PHE A 80 7.76 -2.72 -18.35
CA PHE A 80 7.76 -4.16 -18.08
C PHE A 80 7.71 -4.97 -19.38
N ARG A 81 8.52 -6.02 -19.46
CA ARG A 81 8.60 -6.90 -20.62
C ARG A 81 7.73 -8.17 -20.50
N SER A 82 7.27 -8.48 -19.27
CA SER A 82 6.43 -9.65 -19.01
C SER A 82 5.58 -9.48 -17.75
N ASN A 83 4.51 -10.28 -17.61
CA ASN A 83 3.69 -10.34 -16.40
C ASN A 83 4.50 -10.80 -15.20
N LEU A 84 5.44 -11.74 -15.38
CA LEU A 84 6.32 -12.19 -14.31
C LEU A 84 7.17 -11.03 -13.74
N GLN A 85 7.70 -10.14 -14.61
CA GLN A 85 8.41 -8.96 -14.14
C GLN A 85 7.51 -8.02 -13.35
N ARG A 86 6.25 -7.80 -13.77
CA ARG A 86 5.26 -6.99 -13.05
C ARG A 86 4.99 -7.55 -11.66
N LEU A 87 4.65 -8.85 -11.59
CA LEU A 87 4.36 -9.52 -10.32
C LEU A 87 5.56 -9.55 -9.38
N THR A 88 6.76 -9.84 -9.90
CA THR A 88 7.99 -9.83 -9.11
C THR A 88 8.29 -8.46 -8.53
N TRP A 89 8.09 -7.40 -9.33
CA TRP A 89 8.27 -6.02 -8.89
C TRP A 89 7.25 -5.63 -7.82
N LEU A 90 5.96 -5.96 -8.01
CA LEU A 90 4.91 -5.72 -7.02
C LEU A 90 5.23 -6.40 -5.68
N MET A 91 5.61 -7.67 -5.72
CA MET A 91 6.00 -8.40 -4.50
C MET A 91 7.21 -7.79 -3.81
N ALA A 92 8.19 -7.27 -4.56
CA ALA A 92 9.34 -6.57 -4.00
C ALA A 92 8.90 -5.27 -3.28
N ARG A 93 7.94 -4.52 -3.84
CA ARG A 93 7.37 -3.31 -3.21
C ARG A 93 6.63 -3.65 -1.91
N PHE A 94 5.79 -4.69 -1.91
CA PHE A 94 5.13 -5.14 -0.68
C PHE A 94 6.16 -5.55 0.39
N SER A 95 7.20 -6.31 0.02
CA SER A 95 8.25 -6.69 0.96
C SER A 95 9.06 -5.50 1.49
N GLU A 96 9.28 -4.47 0.69
CA GLU A 96 9.94 -3.23 1.13
C GLU A 96 9.14 -2.49 2.20
N HIS A 97 7.81 -2.61 2.17
CA HIS A 97 6.88 -1.94 3.08
C HIS A 97 6.13 -2.91 4.00
N GLU A 98 6.72 -4.08 4.25
CA GLU A 98 6.13 -5.18 5.02
C GLU A 98 5.52 -4.72 6.35
N ALA A 99 6.21 -3.84 7.10
CA ALA A 99 5.71 -3.33 8.37
C ALA A 99 4.38 -2.56 8.26
N VAL A 100 4.20 -1.80 7.17
CA VAL A 100 2.95 -1.07 6.90
C VAL A 100 1.85 -2.04 6.44
N VAL A 101 2.18 -2.98 5.55
CA VAL A 101 1.24 -4.02 5.08
C VAL A 101 0.72 -4.84 6.25
N HIS A 102 1.61 -5.33 7.12
CA HIS A 102 1.22 -6.06 8.32
C HIS A 102 0.37 -5.22 9.29
N ALA A 103 0.70 -3.94 9.47
CA ALA A 103 -0.09 -3.05 10.33
C ALA A 103 -1.52 -2.87 9.80
N ILE A 104 -1.70 -2.70 8.47
CA ILE A 104 -3.02 -2.62 7.85
C ILE A 104 -3.82 -3.90 8.14
N HIS A 105 -3.28 -5.08 7.79
CA HIS A 105 -3.98 -6.36 7.98
C HIS A 105 -4.32 -6.65 9.45
N ALA A 106 -3.40 -6.36 10.38
CA ALA A 106 -3.63 -6.55 11.81
C ALA A 106 -4.75 -5.64 12.37
N ARG A 107 -5.07 -4.54 11.68
CA ARG A 107 -6.06 -3.57 12.13
C ARG A 107 -7.40 -3.63 11.40
N VAL A 108 -7.54 -4.41 10.36
CA VAL A 108 -8.80 -4.56 9.60
C VAL A 108 -9.98 -4.88 10.53
N ASP A 109 -9.80 -5.75 11.53
CA ASP A 109 -10.86 -6.10 12.48
C ASP A 109 -11.02 -5.10 13.63
N ALA A 110 -10.02 -4.30 13.92
CA ALA A 110 -9.99 -3.39 15.06
C ALA A 110 -10.37 -1.93 14.70
N SER A 111 -10.39 -1.57 13.41
CA SER A 111 -10.63 -0.21 12.95
C SER A 111 -11.51 -0.19 11.70
N THR A 112 -12.70 0.40 11.81
CA THR A 112 -13.62 0.56 10.69
C THR A 112 -12.98 1.34 9.54
N ALA A 113 -12.26 2.42 9.84
CA ALA A 113 -11.59 3.23 8.83
C ALA A 113 -10.53 2.43 8.06
N VAL A 114 -9.76 1.57 8.76
CA VAL A 114 -8.75 0.70 8.13
C VAL A 114 -9.43 -0.36 7.27
N ARG A 115 -10.51 -0.98 7.75
CA ARG A 115 -11.30 -1.95 6.97
C ARG A 115 -11.83 -1.33 5.68
N GLU A 116 -12.50 -0.17 5.77
CA GLU A 116 -13.04 0.51 4.62
C GLU A 116 -11.98 0.93 3.60
N TRP A 117 -10.80 1.34 4.08
CA TRP A 117 -9.67 1.66 3.21
C TRP A 117 -9.16 0.39 2.51
N HIS A 118 -8.95 -0.69 3.25
CA HIS A 118 -8.50 -1.98 2.75
C HIS A 118 -9.43 -2.54 1.67
N ASP A 119 -10.74 -2.54 1.93
CA ASP A 119 -11.74 -3.02 0.97
C ASP A 119 -11.75 -2.17 -0.31
N ARG A 120 -11.69 -0.84 -0.19
CA ARG A 120 -11.60 0.05 -1.37
C ARG A 120 -10.32 -0.17 -2.16
N TYR A 121 -9.19 -0.39 -1.46
CA TYR A 121 -7.91 -0.69 -2.11
C TYR A 121 -7.98 -1.98 -2.92
N HIS A 122 -8.54 -3.06 -2.36
CA HIS A 122 -8.71 -4.33 -3.06
C HIS A 122 -9.63 -4.20 -4.28
N VAL A 123 -10.77 -3.53 -4.16
CA VAL A 123 -11.68 -3.26 -5.29
C VAL A 123 -10.96 -2.49 -6.41
N MET A 124 -10.19 -1.46 -6.06
CA MET A 124 -9.42 -0.67 -7.04
C MET A 124 -8.35 -1.53 -7.72
N LEU A 125 -7.58 -2.30 -6.96
CA LEU A 125 -6.52 -3.15 -7.49
C LEU A 125 -7.08 -4.24 -8.41
N GLU A 126 -8.15 -4.91 -7.98
CA GLU A 126 -8.82 -5.95 -8.76
C GLU A 126 -9.35 -5.40 -10.09
N ALA A 127 -9.99 -4.22 -10.08
CA ALA A 127 -10.48 -3.56 -11.30
C ALA A 127 -9.35 -3.31 -12.31
N HIS A 128 -8.20 -2.82 -11.85
CA HIS A 128 -7.04 -2.59 -12.73
C HIS A 128 -6.46 -3.89 -13.31
N VAL A 129 -6.43 -4.96 -12.50
CA VAL A 129 -5.96 -6.28 -12.97
C VAL A 129 -6.91 -6.85 -14.02
N ILE A 130 -8.23 -6.78 -13.80
CA ILE A 130 -9.24 -7.22 -14.75
C ILE A 130 -9.13 -6.45 -16.07
N GLU A 131 -9.01 -5.13 -16.00
CA GLU A 131 -8.83 -4.29 -17.18
C GLU A 131 -7.58 -4.71 -17.99
N ALA A 132 -6.44 -4.87 -17.32
CA ALA A 132 -5.19 -5.27 -17.97
C ALA A 132 -5.28 -6.66 -18.61
N LEU A 133 -5.95 -7.63 -17.95
CA LEU A 133 -6.16 -8.97 -18.48
C LEU A 133 -7.12 -8.97 -19.68
N THR A 134 -8.18 -8.17 -19.63
CA THR A 134 -9.13 -8.02 -20.72
C THR A 134 -8.47 -7.38 -21.95
N GLN A 135 -7.65 -6.34 -21.75
CA GLN A 135 -6.85 -5.73 -22.83
C GLN A 135 -5.83 -6.70 -23.42
N SER A 136 -5.41 -7.72 -22.65
CA SER A 136 -4.51 -8.79 -23.13
C SER A 136 -5.26 -9.94 -23.84
N GLY A 137 -6.58 -9.82 -24.06
CA GLY A 137 -7.40 -10.76 -24.85
C GLY A 137 -8.08 -11.84 -24.03
N HIS A 138 -8.09 -11.77 -22.71
CA HIS A 138 -8.89 -12.69 -21.87
C HIS A 138 -10.38 -12.28 -21.90
N SER A 139 -11.31 -13.27 -21.81
CA SER A 139 -12.72 -12.94 -21.60
C SER A 139 -12.93 -12.28 -20.22
N PRO A 140 -13.96 -11.44 -20.04
CA PRO A 140 -14.26 -10.79 -18.77
C PRO A 140 -14.37 -11.79 -17.60
N GLU A 141 -15.01 -12.93 -17.79
CA GLU A 141 -15.19 -13.96 -16.76
C GLU A 141 -13.85 -14.59 -16.37
N ARG A 142 -12.98 -14.86 -17.37
CA ARG A 142 -11.64 -15.38 -17.12
C ARG A 142 -10.75 -14.35 -16.43
N ALA A 143 -10.82 -13.10 -16.84
CA ALA A 143 -10.06 -12.00 -16.23
C ALA A 143 -10.46 -11.82 -14.77
N GLN A 144 -11.76 -11.85 -14.45
CA GLN A 144 -12.27 -11.80 -13.08
C GLN A 144 -11.72 -12.94 -12.22
N LEU A 145 -11.84 -14.20 -12.71
CA LEU A 145 -11.33 -15.35 -11.96
C LEU A 145 -9.81 -15.25 -11.73
N MET A 146 -9.06 -14.85 -12.75
CA MET A 146 -7.60 -14.70 -12.65
C MET A 146 -7.21 -13.60 -11.66
N ALA A 147 -7.93 -12.48 -11.62
CA ALA A 147 -7.70 -11.41 -10.67
C ALA A 147 -7.95 -11.89 -9.24
N THR A 148 -9.08 -12.55 -8.99
CA THR A 148 -9.42 -13.10 -7.66
C THR A 148 -8.39 -14.13 -7.19
N VAL A 149 -8.00 -15.09 -8.05
CA VAL A 149 -6.96 -16.10 -7.72
C VAL A 149 -5.61 -15.40 -7.47
N GLY A 150 -5.28 -14.38 -8.27
CA GLY A 150 -4.08 -13.58 -8.12
C GLY A 150 -4.02 -12.90 -6.75
N THR A 151 -5.12 -12.29 -6.32
CA THR A 151 -5.23 -11.68 -4.98
C THR A 151 -4.97 -12.70 -3.89
N PHE A 152 -5.62 -13.89 -3.93
CA PHE A 152 -5.40 -14.94 -2.92
C PHE A 152 -3.95 -15.45 -2.89
N VAL A 153 -3.29 -15.57 -4.05
CA VAL A 153 -1.88 -15.97 -4.11
C VAL A 153 -0.98 -14.89 -3.50
N VAL A 154 -1.22 -13.61 -3.82
CA VAL A 154 -0.43 -12.48 -3.27
C VAL A 154 -0.63 -12.39 -1.76
N GLU A 155 -1.87 -12.42 -1.28
CA GLU A 155 -2.20 -12.41 0.16
C GLU A 155 -1.56 -13.59 0.90
N GLY A 156 -1.62 -14.78 0.31
CA GLY A 156 -0.95 -15.96 0.85
C GLY A 156 0.57 -15.80 0.95
N LEU A 157 1.20 -15.17 -0.05
CA LEU A 157 2.63 -14.87 -0.04
C LEU A 157 3.03 -13.76 0.94
N LEU A 158 2.11 -12.87 1.30
CA LEU A 158 2.34 -11.83 2.31
C LEU A 158 2.11 -12.36 3.74
N SER A 159 1.21 -13.34 3.92
CA SER A 159 0.74 -13.77 5.23
C SER A 159 1.38 -15.07 5.73
N HIS A 160 1.98 -15.88 4.84
CA HIS A 160 2.51 -17.19 5.20
C HIS A 160 4.00 -17.34 4.89
N PRO A 161 4.78 -18.06 5.75
CA PRO A 161 6.18 -18.36 5.48
C PRO A 161 6.33 -19.18 4.18
N HIS A 162 7.26 -18.79 3.35
CA HIS A 162 7.59 -19.49 2.09
C HIS A 162 9.05 -19.29 1.72
N SER A 163 9.62 -20.23 0.96
CA SER A 163 10.98 -20.08 0.40
C SER A 163 10.96 -19.15 -0.84
N SER A 164 12.12 -18.57 -1.15
CA SER A 164 12.30 -17.78 -2.38
C SER A 164 12.01 -18.61 -3.64
N ALA A 165 12.30 -19.90 -3.62
CA ALA A 165 11.97 -20.82 -4.72
C ALA A 165 10.47 -21.02 -4.91
N GLN A 166 9.73 -21.21 -3.81
CA GLN A 166 8.26 -21.31 -3.83
C GLN A 166 7.62 -20.01 -4.34
N ARG A 167 8.07 -18.85 -3.85
CA ARG A 167 7.60 -17.54 -4.32
C ARG A 167 7.77 -17.41 -5.83
N LYS A 168 8.98 -17.69 -6.32
CA LYS A 168 9.30 -17.61 -7.76
C LYS A 168 8.40 -18.54 -8.59
N ALA A 169 8.20 -19.78 -8.13
CA ALA A 169 7.36 -20.76 -8.82
C ALA A 169 5.88 -20.32 -8.88
N LEU A 170 5.32 -19.82 -7.76
CA LEU A 170 3.93 -19.33 -7.70
C LEU A 170 3.74 -18.09 -8.59
N LEU A 171 4.66 -17.13 -8.56
CA LEU A 171 4.59 -15.95 -9.42
C LEU A 171 4.74 -16.32 -10.90
N ALA A 172 5.59 -17.28 -11.24
CA ALA A 172 5.73 -17.76 -12.61
C ALA A 172 4.46 -18.45 -13.10
N TRP A 173 3.82 -19.28 -12.25
CA TRP A 173 2.54 -19.92 -12.56
C TRP A 173 1.43 -18.88 -12.76
N LEU A 174 1.34 -17.90 -11.88
CA LEU A 174 0.34 -16.82 -11.95
C LEU A 174 0.53 -15.93 -13.19
N ALA A 175 1.79 -15.70 -13.60
CA ALA A 175 2.12 -14.89 -14.78
C ALA A 175 1.66 -15.53 -16.08
N GLY A 176 1.45 -16.83 -16.09
CA GLY A 176 1.17 -17.61 -17.29
C GLY A 176 2.41 -17.80 -18.19
N PRO A 177 2.23 -18.45 -19.33
CA PRO A 177 3.28 -18.64 -20.32
C PRO A 177 3.65 -17.34 -21.02
#